data_d8383b26a3eecf4c66f543642ff9ab5f
#
_entry.id   d8383b26a3eecf4c66f543642ff9ab5f
#
_cell.length_a   1.000
_cell.length_b   1.000
_cell.length_c   1.000
_cell.angle_alpha   90.00
_cell.angle_beta   90.00
_cell.angle_gamma   90.00
#
_symmetry.space_group_name_H-M   'P 1'
#
loop_
_entity.id
_entity.type
_entity.pdbx_description
1 polymer ?
#
loop_
_entity_poly.entity_id
_entity_poly.type
_entity_poly.pdbx_seq_one_letter_code
_entity_poly.pdbx_strand_id
1 'polypeptide(L)'
;MKIKNKLESYNKIIELGLNRFPEKIFKSSEINEVQEFINKYPANYYAIRDKSKAGGVFKLKVEPQNILNEVSGYDLFSINVSSYNYIDNQLLVGEIFISGTTVNAILSTNSGYSVRDAIRNPDFNFMTNIFDDKTLNQIPCFDEVYKYIIDNKLQNTIVEFAYFDKPIGINKENIIIYELRTDY
;
A
#
# COMPACT_ATOMS: atom_id res chain seq x y z
N MET A 1 6.82 17.76 -6.38
CA MET A 1 7.39 16.40 -6.50
C MET A 1 6.75 15.76 -7.71
N LYS A 2 7.49 15.03 -8.56
CA LYS A 2 6.91 14.31 -9.71
C LYS A 2 7.26 12.83 -9.58
N ILE A 3 6.24 11.97 -9.49
CA ILE A 3 6.37 10.52 -9.37
C ILE A 3 5.76 9.91 -10.63
N LYS A 4 6.59 9.27 -11.47
CA LYS A 4 6.21 8.81 -12.81
C LYS A 4 5.92 7.30 -12.89
N ASN A 5 6.40 6.53 -11.93
CA ASN A 5 6.29 5.08 -11.95
C ASN A 5 6.37 4.47 -10.54
N LYS A 6 6.08 3.17 -10.46
CA LYS A 6 6.05 2.43 -9.18
C LYS A 6 7.39 2.35 -8.45
N LEU A 7 8.50 2.37 -9.16
CA LEU A 7 9.83 2.36 -8.54
C LEU A 7 10.13 3.71 -7.88
N GLU A 8 9.80 4.81 -8.56
CA GLU A 8 9.92 6.16 -7.99
C GLU A 8 9.02 6.31 -6.75
N SER A 9 7.78 5.79 -6.83
CA SER A 9 6.87 5.75 -5.68
C SER A 9 7.47 4.98 -4.50
N TYR A 10 7.97 3.78 -4.74
CA TYR A 10 8.60 2.95 -3.71
C TYR A 10 9.78 3.67 -3.05
N ASN A 11 10.70 4.24 -3.86
CA ASN A 11 11.83 4.98 -3.34
C ASN A 11 11.40 6.21 -2.53
N LYS A 12 10.34 6.90 -2.97
CA LYS A 12 9.81 8.08 -2.27
C LYS A 12 9.17 7.73 -0.94
N ILE A 13 8.44 6.63 -0.85
CA ILE A 13 7.88 6.10 0.40
C ILE A 13 9.00 5.83 1.42
N ILE A 14 10.12 5.25 0.97
CA ILE A 14 11.29 4.99 1.82
C ILE A 14 11.97 6.30 2.24
N GLU A 15 12.22 7.21 1.30
CA GLU A 15 12.86 8.51 1.54
C GLU A 15 12.09 9.33 2.59
N LEU A 16 10.76 9.32 2.52
CA LEU A 16 9.89 10.02 3.45
C LEU A 16 9.69 9.28 4.78
N GLY A 17 10.19 8.05 4.91
CA GLY A 17 10.03 7.23 6.10
C GLY A 17 8.58 6.81 6.37
N LEU A 18 7.72 6.75 5.34
CA LEU A 18 6.30 6.41 5.49
C LEU A 18 6.13 4.95 5.90
N ASN A 19 5.07 4.70 6.68
CA ASN A 19 4.77 3.35 7.11
C ASN A 19 4.31 2.48 5.93
N ARG A 20 4.91 1.29 5.83
CA ARG A 20 4.67 0.30 4.78
C ARG A 20 4.90 -1.10 5.31
N PHE A 21 4.47 -2.12 4.59
CA PHE A 21 4.93 -3.47 4.87
C PHE A 21 6.41 -3.62 4.52
N PRO A 22 7.16 -4.47 5.27
CA PRO A 22 8.49 -4.87 4.86
C PRO A 22 8.49 -5.38 3.42
N GLU A 23 9.31 -4.79 2.55
CA GLU A 23 9.49 -5.19 1.15
C GLU A 23 10.96 -5.12 0.79
N LYS A 24 11.42 -6.06 -0.03
CA LYS A 24 12.74 -6.02 -0.66
C LYS A 24 12.62 -6.44 -2.12
N ILE A 25 13.39 -5.77 -2.98
CA ILE A 25 13.55 -6.11 -4.39
C ILE A 25 14.81 -6.97 -4.52
N PHE A 26 14.71 -8.08 -5.25
CA PHE A 26 15.76 -9.05 -5.47
C PHE A 26 16.02 -9.24 -6.97
N LYS A 27 17.27 -9.45 -7.33
CA LYS A 27 17.65 -10.06 -8.61
C LYS A 27 17.67 -11.58 -8.47
N SER A 28 17.56 -12.30 -9.58
CA SER A 28 17.68 -13.77 -9.58
C SER A 28 18.99 -14.28 -8.95
N SER A 29 20.08 -13.51 -9.09
CA SER A 29 21.38 -13.80 -8.44
C SER A 29 21.37 -13.68 -6.92
N GLU A 30 20.39 -13.01 -6.33
CA GLU A 30 20.25 -12.76 -4.89
C GLU A 30 19.25 -13.72 -4.21
N ILE A 31 18.90 -14.82 -4.88
CA ILE A 31 17.91 -15.80 -4.40
C ILE A 31 18.22 -16.34 -3.00
N ASN A 32 19.50 -16.46 -2.63
CA ASN A 32 19.93 -16.93 -1.31
C ASN A 32 19.56 -15.92 -0.18
N GLU A 33 19.40 -14.64 -0.51
CA GLU A 33 19.03 -13.60 0.46
C GLU A 33 17.53 -13.59 0.78
N VAL A 34 16.72 -14.32 -0.01
CA VAL A 34 15.27 -14.45 0.21
C VAL A 34 14.99 -15.08 1.57
N GLN A 35 15.74 -16.11 1.95
CA GLN A 35 15.55 -16.78 3.23
C GLN A 35 15.90 -15.85 4.40
N GLU A 36 16.91 -15.00 4.27
CA GLU A 36 17.27 -14.00 5.28
C GLU A 36 16.15 -12.98 5.47
N PHE A 37 15.51 -12.55 4.36
CA PHE A 37 14.36 -11.65 4.42
C PHE A 37 13.17 -12.29 5.15
N ILE A 38 12.83 -13.54 4.83
CA ILE A 38 11.75 -14.31 5.47
C ILE A 38 12.03 -14.47 6.96
N ASN A 39 13.25 -14.81 7.34
CA ASN A 39 13.65 -14.97 8.75
C ASN A 39 13.58 -13.64 9.52
N LYS A 40 13.90 -12.53 8.86
CA LYS A 40 13.87 -11.18 9.46
C LYS A 40 12.45 -10.67 9.65
N TYR A 41 11.54 -11.02 8.75
CA TYR A 41 10.15 -10.56 8.75
C TYR A 41 9.17 -11.74 8.65
N PRO A 42 9.07 -12.58 9.68
CA PRO A 42 8.26 -13.80 9.65
C PRO A 42 6.77 -13.43 9.51
N ALA A 43 6.09 -14.11 8.58
CA ALA A 43 4.67 -13.94 8.31
C ALA A 43 4.07 -15.23 7.71
N ASN A 44 2.75 -15.40 7.81
CA ASN A 44 2.07 -16.55 7.22
C ASN A 44 2.01 -16.44 5.68
N TYR A 45 1.89 -15.21 5.17
CA TYR A 45 1.77 -14.94 3.74
C TYR A 45 2.65 -13.78 3.30
N TYR A 46 3.19 -13.93 2.11
CA TYR A 46 3.96 -12.90 1.41
C TYR A 46 3.26 -12.55 0.08
N ALA A 47 3.48 -11.34 -0.37
CA ALA A 47 3.14 -10.94 -1.71
C ALA A 47 4.40 -10.92 -2.59
N ILE A 48 4.27 -11.43 -3.81
CA ILE A 48 5.36 -11.52 -4.78
C ILE A 48 4.95 -10.76 -6.04
N ARG A 49 5.88 -9.99 -6.59
CA ARG A 49 5.68 -9.30 -7.86
C ARG A 49 6.88 -9.49 -8.77
N ASP A 50 6.62 -9.99 -10.00
CA ASP A 50 7.57 -9.91 -11.09
C ASP A 50 7.79 -8.44 -11.49
N LYS A 51 9.03 -7.97 -11.41
CA LYS A 51 9.46 -6.62 -11.76
C LYS A 51 10.26 -6.59 -13.08
N SER A 52 10.53 -7.74 -13.68
CA SER A 52 11.34 -7.85 -14.90
C SER A 52 10.64 -7.27 -16.14
N LYS A 53 9.30 -7.15 -16.10
CA LYS A 53 8.51 -6.60 -17.20
C LYS A 53 7.27 -5.84 -16.70
N ALA A 54 6.78 -4.92 -17.53
CA ALA A 54 5.53 -4.23 -17.27
C ALA A 54 4.35 -5.24 -17.28
N GLY A 55 3.47 -5.15 -16.29
CA GLY A 55 2.34 -6.08 -16.14
C GLY A 55 2.72 -7.48 -15.67
N GLY A 56 3.90 -7.63 -15.07
CA GLY A 56 4.36 -8.89 -14.49
C GLY A 56 3.43 -9.47 -13.44
N VAL A 57 3.56 -10.77 -13.18
CA VAL A 57 2.72 -11.53 -12.24
C VAL A 57 2.76 -10.88 -10.85
N PHE A 58 1.59 -10.79 -10.23
CA PHE A 58 1.43 -10.40 -8.83
C PHE A 58 0.63 -11.46 -8.08
N LYS A 59 1.20 -11.98 -7.00
CA LYS A 59 0.57 -12.97 -6.12
C LYS A 59 0.55 -12.41 -4.70
N LEU A 60 -0.61 -12.40 -4.07
CA LEU A 60 -0.81 -11.76 -2.76
C LEU A 60 -0.74 -12.74 -1.58
N LYS A 61 -0.96 -14.04 -1.80
CA LYS A 61 -1.08 -15.05 -0.76
C LYS A 61 -0.13 -16.21 -1.04
N VAL A 62 1.18 -15.96 -0.81
CA VAL A 62 2.22 -16.98 -0.99
C VAL A 62 2.76 -17.38 0.38
N GLU A 63 2.68 -18.67 0.70
CA GLU A 63 3.25 -19.22 1.92
C GLU A 63 4.78 -19.24 1.84
N PRO A 64 5.50 -19.10 2.97
CA PRO A 64 6.97 -18.99 2.99
C PRO A 64 7.69 -20.10 2.21
N GLN A 65 7.23 -21.35 2.36
CA GLN A 65 7.85 -22.53 1.72
C GLN A 65 7.68 -22.55 0.20
N ASN A 66 6.73 -21.80 -0.35
CA ASN A 66 6.43 -21.74 -1.78
C ASN A 66 7.15 -20.60 -2.51
N ILE A 67 7.75 -19.65 -1.77
CA ILE A 67 8.32 -18.42 -2.35
C ILE A 67 9.36 -18.72 -3.42
N LEU A 68 10.32 -19.60 -3.14
CA LEU A 68 11.41 -19.92 -4.08
C LEU A 68 10.88 -20.51 -5.39
N ASN A 69 9.85 -21.36 -5.32
CA ASN A 69 9.20 -21.91 -6.51
C ASN A 69 8.48 -20.82 -7.31
N GLU A 70 7.81 -19.89 -6.61
CA GLU A 70 7.03 -18.84 -7.22
C GLU A 70 7.85 -17.76 -7.93
N VAL A 71 9.08 -17.51 -7.47
CA VAL A 71 9.99 -16.54 -8.11
C VAL A 71 10.90 -17.19 -9.14
N SER A 72 10.82 -18.50 -9.31
CA SER A 72 11.61 -19.24 -10.31
C SER A 72 11.36 -18.69 -11.71
N GLY A 73 12.43 -18.28 -12.39
CA GLY A 73 12.34 -17.68 -13.74
C GLY A 73 12.09 -16.15 -13.76
N TYR A 74 12.05 -15.47 -12.62
CA TYR A 74 12.02 -14.00 -12.59
C TYR A 74 13.44 -13.44 -12.48
N ASP A 75 13.82 -12.57 -13.41
CA ASP A 75 15.13 -11.89 -13.36
C ASP A 75 15.20 -10.84 -12.25
N LEU A 76 14.06 -10.15 -12.03
CA LEU A 76 13.88 -9.13 -11.00
C LEU A 76 12.50 -9.30 -10.37
N PHE A 77 12.43 -9.36 -9.04
CA PHE A 77 11.17 -9.52 -8.32
C PHE A 77 11.19 -8.81 -6.97
N SER A 78 10.01 -8.50 -6.43
CA SER A 78 9.89 -8.05 -5.05
C SER A 78 9.13 -9.07 -4.21
N ILE A 79 9.53 -9.14 -2.94
CA ILE A 79 8.82 -9.88 -1.90
C ILE A 79 8.48 -8.88 -0.80
N ASN A 80 7.22 -8.85 -0.38
CA ASN A 80 6.80 -8.07 0.78
C ASN A 80 5.90 -8.91 1.71
N VAL A 81 5.89 -8.56 3.00
CA VAL A 81 4.91 -9.11 3.92
C VAL A 81 3.52 -8.73 3.42
N SER A 82 2.66 -9.72 3.22
CA SER A 82 1.35 -9.49 2.61
C SER A 82 0.37 -8.83 3.57
N SER A 83 -0.42 -7.87 3.06
CA SER A 83 -1.59 -7.32 3.76
C SER A 83 -2.61 -8.40 4.13
N TYR A 84 -2.60 -9.53 3.42
CA TYR A 84 -3.48 -10.67 3.71
C TYR A 84 -3.35 -11.22 5.14
N ASN A 85 -2.17 -11.03 5.79
CA ASN A 85 -1.98 -11.40 7.19
C ASN A 85 -2.82 -10.56 8.17
N TYR A 86 -3.37 -9.44 7.72
CA TYR A 86 -4.06 -8.44 8.55
C TYR A 86 -5.46 -8.11 8.04
N ILE A 87 -6.03 -8.96 7.19
CA ILE A 87 -7.29 -8.74 6.50
C ILE A 87 -8.45 -8.43 7.46
N ASP A 88 -8.52 -9.14 8.59
CA ASP A 88 -9.56 -8.97 9.60
C ASP A 88 -9.43 -7.65 10.40
N ASN A 89 -8.31 -6.96 10.25
CA ASN A 89 -8.02 -5.71 10.96
C ASN A 89 -8.10 -4.49 10.02
N GLN A 90 -8.35 -4.68 8.73
CA GLN A 90 -8.47 -3.61 7.75
C GLN A 90 -9.82 -2.91 7.88
N LEU A 91 -9.82 -1.62 8.18
CA LEU A 91 -11.02 -0.79 8.34
C LEU A 91 -11.34 0.06 7.12
N LEU A 92 -10.32 0.48 6.38
CA LEU A 92 -10.47 1.35 5.22
C LEU A 92 -9.34 1.06 4.22
N VAL A 93 -9.65 1.10 2.93
CA VAL A 93 -8.67 0.94 1.84
C VAL A 93 -9.09 1.73 0.62
N GLY A 94 -8.13 2.26 -0.13
CA GLY A 94 -8.39 2.94 -1.40
C GLY A 94 -7.34 3.98 -1.73
N GLU A 95 -7.79 5.02 -2.43
CA GLU A 95 -6.95 6.16 -2.78
C GLU A 95 -7.60 7.48 -2.36
N ILE A 96 -6.75 8.44 -2.01
CA ILE A 96 -7.16 9.78 -1.64
C ILE A 96 -6.18 10.82 -2.20
N PHE A 97 -6.73 11.96 -2.62
CA PHE A 97 -5.99 13.12 -3.06
C PHE A 97 -6.53 14.36 -2.36
N ILE A 98 -5.63 15.15 -1.76
CA ILE A 98 -5.97 16.39 -1.08
C ILE A 98 -5.18 17.53 -1.72
N SER A 99 -5.89 18.56 -2.19
CA SER A 99 -5.29 19.77 -2.76
C SER A 99 -6.02 21.02 -2.27
N GLY A 100 -5.31 21.89 -1.55
CA GLY A 100 -5.94 23.02 -0.87
C GLY A 100 -7.04 22.53 0.07
N THR A 101 -8.28 22.96 -0.18
CA THR A 101 -9.46 22.53 0.58
C THR A 101 -10.24 21.39 -0.09
N THR A 102 -9.80 20.90 -1.24
CA THR A 102 -10.49 19.83 -1.99
C THR A 102 -9.99 18.48 -1.56
N VAL A 103 -10.91 17.56 -1.30
CA VAL A 103 -10.68 16.14 -1.08
C VAL A 103 -11.32 15.35 -2.21
N ASN A 104 -10.56 14.52 -2.89
CA ASN A 104 -11.05 13.53 -3.83
C ASN A 104 -10.67 12.14 -3.30
N ALA A 105 -11.64 11.24 -3.15
CA ALA A 105 -11.38 9.92 -2.56
C ALA A 105 -12.23 8.83 -3.21
N ILE A 106 -11.62 7.65 -3.35
CA ILE A 106 -12.25 6.40 -3.78
C ILE A 106 -11.87 5.34 -2.75
N LEU A 107 -12.79 4.97 -1.86
CA LEU A 107 -12.52 4.21 -0.66
C LEU A 107 -13.51 3.04 -0.50
N SER A 108 -13.08 1.98 0.18
CA SER A 108 -13.94 0.90 0.64
C SER A 108 -13.63 0.49 2.08
N THR A 109 -14.68 0.13 2.82
CA THR A 109 -14.62 -0.48 4.15
C THR A 109 -14.63 -2.01 4.11
N ASN A 110 -14.67 -2.60 2.92
CA ASN A 110 -14.68 -4.05 2.78
C ASN A 110 -13.32 -4.62 3.15
N SER A 111 -13.27 -5.33 4.26
CA SER A 111 -12.06 -6.02 4.72
C SER A 111 -11.61 -7.03 3.65
N GLY A 112 -10.32 -7.01 3.35
CA GLY A 112 -9.75 -7.89 2.34
C GLY A 112 -9.73 -7.35 0.91
N TYR A 113 -10.31 -6.20 0.66
CA TYR A 113 -10.09 -5.52 -0.62
C TYR A 113 -8.65 -5.02 -0.72
N SER A 114 -8.06 -5.22 -1.89
CA SER A 114 -6.90 -4.44 -2.31
C SER A 114 -7.34 -3.04 -2.73
N VAL A 115 -6.40 -2.11 -2.89
CA VAL A 115 -6.70 -0.77 -3.46
C VAL A 115 -7.42 -0.89 -4.82
N ARG A 116 -7.00 -1.83 -5.67
CA ARG A 116 -7.66 -2.07 -6.98
C ARG A 116 -9.12 -2.50 -6.81
N ASP A 117 -9.41 -3.34 -5.83
CA ASP A 117 -10.79 -3.81 -5.59
C ASP A 117 -11.65 -2.67 -5.06
N ALA A 118 -11.11 -1.84 -4.16
CA ALA A 118 -11.76 -0.64 -3.65
C ALA A 118 -12.06 0.37 -4.76
N ILE A 119 -11.14 0.59 -5.70
CA ILE A 119 -11.36 1.48 -6.85
C ILE A 119 -12.46 0.94 -7.78
N ARG A 120 -12.56 -0.38 -7.95
CA ARG A 120 -13.57 -1.01 -8.81
C ARG A 120 -14.97 -1.07 -8.17
N ASN A 121 -15.03 -1.23 -6.86
CA ASN A 121 -16.26 -1.40 -6.09
C ASN A 121 -16.18 -0.55 -4.81
N PRO A 122 -16.20 0.80 -4.92
CA PRO A 122 -16.07 1.68 -3.77
C PRO A 122 -17.36 1.75 -2.95
N ASP A 123 -17.21 1.88 -1.63
CA ASP A 123 -18.29 2.31 -0.74
C ASP A 123 -18.43 3.84 -0.78
N PHE A 124 -17.30 4.54 -0.99
CA PHE A 124 -17.22 5.99 -1.08
C PHE A 124 -16.46 6.39 -2.35
N ASN A 125 -17.11 7.22 -3.17
CA ASN A 125 -16.50 7.83 -4.36
C ASN A 125 -16.99 9.25 -4.47
N PHE A 126 -16.18 10.22 -4.09
CA PHE A 126 -16.60 11.62 -4.02
C PHE A 126 -15.46 12.61 -4.25
N MET A 127 -15.86 13.83 -4.63
CA MET A 127 -15.02 15.01 -4.55
C MET A 127 -15.77 16.05 -3.72
N THR A 128 -15.18 16.51 -2.62
CA THR A 128 -15.82 17.45 -1.70
C THR A 128 -14.82 18.44 -1.11
N ASN A 129 -15.30 19.34 -0.27
CA ASN A 129 -14.47 20.28 0.48
C ASN A 129 -14.13 19.69 1.86
N ILE A 130 -12.95 19.98 2.39
CA ILE A 130 -12.51 19.54 3.73
C ILE A 130 -13.44 20.01 4.86
N PHE A 131 -14.28 21.00 4.63
CA PHE A 131 -15.27 21.51 5.58
C PHE A 131 -16.65 20.86 5.40
N ASP A 132 -16.80 19.87 4.53
CA ASP A 132 -18.04 19.11 4.35
C ASP A 132 -18.15 17.97 5.38
N ASP A 133 -18.37 18.32 6.63
CA ASP A 133 -18.51 17.37 7.75
C ASP A 133 -19.59 16.31 7.48
N LYS A 134 -20.64 16.66 6.73
CA LYS A 134 -21.72 15.72 6.41
C LYS A 134 -21.22 14.52 5.58
N THR A 135 -20.34 14.76 4.63
CA THR A 135 -19.76 13.69 3.80
C THR A 135 -18.62 13.00 4.53
N LEU A 136 -17.70 13.78 5.10
CA LEU A 136 -16.46 13.24 5.67
C LEU A 136 -16.68 12.41 6.94
N ASN A 137 -17.64 12.80 7.79
CA ASN A 137 -17.99 12.03 9.02
C ASN A 137 -18.63 10.66 8.74
N GLN A 138 -18.98 10.36 7.49
CA GLN A 138 -19.46 9.02 7.11
C GLN A 138 -18.31 8.03 6.85
N ILE A 139 -17.08 8.53 6.70
CA ILE A 139 -15.91 7.72 6.36
C ILE A 139 -15.19 7.36 7.66
N PRO A 140 -15.07 6.07 7.99
CA PRO A 140 -14.35 5.65 9.18
C PRO A 140 -12.89 6.11 9.11
N CYS A 141 -12.35 6.57 10.23
CA CYS A 141 -10.94 6.97 10.38
C CYS A 141 -10.48 8.07 9.41
N PHE A 142 -11.41 8.89 8.86
CA PHE A 142 -11.05 9.94 7.91
C PHE A 142 -10.09 10.97 8.54
N ASP A 143 -10.36 11.41 9.75
CA ASP A 143 -9.55 12.42 10.44
C ASP A 143 -8.11 11.94 10.65
N GLU A 144 -7.92 10.68 11.00
CA GLU A 144 -6.59 10.07 11.17
C GLU A 144 -5.84 9.97 9.84
N VAL A 145 -6.53 9.56 8.77
CA VAL A 145 -5.96 9.51 7.42
C VAL A 145 -5.61 10.91 6.93
N TYR A 146 -6.51 11.88 7.10
CA TYR A 146 -6.27 13.28 6.75
C TYR A 146 -5.07 13.84 7.49
N LYS A 147 -5.05 13.67 8.82
CA LYS A 147 -3.92 14.11 9.65
C LYS A 147 -2.60 13.50 9.18
N TYR A 148 -2.58 12.20 8.88
CA TYR A 148 -1.38 11.51 8.38
C TYR A 148 -0.86 12.15 7.07
N ILE A 149 -1.77 12.44 6.13
CA ILE A 149 -1.43 13.08 4.85
C ILE A 149 -0.83 14.48 5.05
N ILE A 150 -1.41 15.28 5.96
CA ILE A 150 -0.93 16.63 6.25
C ILE A 150 0.43 16.59 6.95
N ASP A 151 0.58 15.79 8.00
CA ASP A 151 1.80 15.69 8.79
C ASP A 151 3.00 15.20 7.95
N ASN A 152 2.75 14.32 6.98
CA ASN A 152 3.76 13.80 6.06
C ASN A 152 3.91 14.61 4.76
N LYS A 153 3.21 15.75 4.62
CA LYS A 153 3.27 16.66 3.47
C LYS A 153 2.95 15.98 2.13
N LEU A 154 1.94 15.10 2.14
CA LEU A 154 1.50 14.33 0.97
C LEU A 154 0.39 15.03 0.17
N GLN A 155 0.05 16.30 0.48
CA GLN A 155 -0.88 17.07 -0.34
C GLN A 155 -0.39 17.17 -1.78
N ASN A 156 -1.32 17.28 -2.72
CA ASN A 156 -1.07 17.26 -4.16
C ASN A 156 -0.45 15.95 -4.67
N THR A 157 -0.69 14.85 -3.94
CA THR A 157 -0.25 13.51 -4.28
C THR A 157 -1.43 12.57 -4.13
N ILE A 158 -1.67 11.69 -5.09
CA ILE A 158 -2.59 10.56 -4.93
C ILE A 158 -1.89 9.57 -4.01
N VAL A 159 -2.54 9.22 -2.92
CA VAL A 159 -2.04 8.29 -1.90
C VAL A 159 -2.88 7.03 -1.93
N GLU A 160 -2.30 5.90 -2.35
CA GLU A 160 -2.89 4.58 -2.19
C GLU A 160 -2.53 4.03 -0.81
N PHE A 161 -3.54 3.69 -0.01
CA PHE A 161 -3.33 3.30 1.38
C PHE A 161 -4.34 2.27 1.87
N ALA A 162 -4.05 1.67 3.04
CA ALA A 162 -5.04 1.04 3.90
C ALA A 162 -4.86 1.48 5.35
N TYR A 163 -5.97 1.55 6.08
CA TYR A 163 -6.01 1.85 7.51
C TYR A 163 -6.45 0.60 8.27
N PHE A 164 -5.78 0.30 9.38
CA PHE A 164 -5.99 -0.89 10.20
C PHE A 164 -6.33 -0.51 11.64
N ASP A 165 -7.09 -1.34 12.33
CA ASP A 165 -7.47 -1.13 13.74
C ASP A 165 -6.28 -1.27 14.71
N LYS A 166 -5.18 -1.88 14.25
CA LYS A 166 -3.95 -2.11 15.03
C LYS A 166 -2.74 -1.57 14.31
N PRO A 167 -1.74 -1.05 15.06
CA PRO A 167 -0.48 -0.62 14.49
C PRO A 167 0.28 -1.79 13.84
N ILE A 168 0.59 -1.65 12.55
CA ILE A 168 1.31 -2.65 11.74
C ILE A 168 2.39 -1.98 10.87
N GLY A 169 3.07 -2.76 10.05
CA GLY A 169 4.11 -2.24 9.17
C GLY A 169 5.44 -2.00 9.90
N ILE A 170 6.36 -1.33 9.20
CA ILE A 170 7.74 -1.11 9.71
C ILE A 170 7.78 -0.07 10.84
N ASN A 171 6.90 0.93 10.81
CA ASN A 171 6.83 2.00 11.81
C ASN A 171 5.82 1.71 12.92
N LYS A 172 5.05 0.62 12.83
CA LYS A 172 3.99 0.30 13.79
C LYS A 172 2.92 1.39 13.89
N GLU A 173 2.39 1.82 12.76
CA GLU A 173 1.30 2.78 12.64
C GLU A 173 0.04 2.12 12.07
N ASN A 174 -1.13 2.74 12.25
CA ASN A 174 -2.40 2.22 11.76
C ASN A 174 -2.59 2.35 10.25
N ILE A 175 -1.83 3.24 9.59
CA ILE A 175 -1.89 3.46 8.15
C ILE A 175 -0.70 2.81 7.45
N ILE A 176 -0.97 2.15 6.32
CA ILE A 176 0.02 1.60 5.39
C ILE A 176 -0.08 2.33 4.06
N ILE A 177 1.03 2.83 3.55
CA ILE A 177 1.12 3.45 2.24
C ILE A 177 1.61 2.40 1.23
N TYR A 178 0.84 2.22 0.14
CA TYR A 178 1.17 1.29 -0.94
C TYR A 178 1.80 1.97 -2.15
N GLU A 179 1.26 3.12 -2.55
CA GLU A 179 1.74 3.85 -3.73
C GLU A 179 1.50 5.35 -3.57
N LEU A 180 2.41 6.15 -4.12
CA LEU A 180 2.28 7.59 -4.29
C LEU A 180 2.31 7.90 -5.78
N ARG A 181 1.38 8.75 -6.27
CA ARG A 181 1.32 9.19 -7.67
C ARG A 181 1.08 10.70 -7.75
N THR A 182 1.65 11.34 -8.75
CA THR A 182 1.44 12.77 -9.02
C THR A 182 0.76 13.03 -10.37
N ASP A 183 0.47 11.99 -11.14
CA ASP A 183 -0.18 12.10 -12.45
C ASP A 183 -1.69 11.89 -12.30
N TYR A 184 -2.44 12.87 -12.78
CA TYR A 184 -3.86 12.80 -13.09
C TYR A 184 -4.03 12.55 -14.58
#